data_67b479e0541f94e4f8c8711d95ea94fa
#
_entry.id   67b479e0541f94e4f8c8711d95ea94fa
#
_cell.length_a   1.000
_cell.length_b   1.000
_cell.length_c   1.000
_cell.angle_alpha   90.00
_cell.angle_beta   90.00
_cell.angle_gamma   90.00
#
_symmetry.space_group_name_H-M   'P 1'
#
loop_
_entity.id
_entity.type
_entity.pdbx_description
1 polymer ?
#
loop_
_entity_poly.entity_id
_entity_poly.type
_entity_poly.pdbx_seq_one_letter_code
_entity_poly.pdbx_strand_id
1 'polypeptide(L)'
;MGAVTYPDERVAKFLSLNFVPVQIQSANTAMMQRFAVTWTPTLVVLDKDLREHYRGVGFFAPDDLIAALLMAKGKWALGTDQFVEARALFEEVISAYPEKDAAAEALFFLGVAKYKVSHDPKPLRQTYEELKARFPQSTWTKQADHYRLIGK
;
A
#
# COMPACT_ATOMS: atom_id res chain seq x y z
N MET A 1 -6.42 10.70 14.79
CA MET A 1 -6.69 9.25 14.57
C MET A 1 -7.44 8.63 15.73
N GLY A 2 -7.08 8.84 16.98
CA GLY A 2 -7.75 8.23 18.14
C GLY A 2 -9.24 8.52 18.27
N ALA A 3 -9.68 9.71 17.86
CA ALA A 3 -11.09 10.11 17.97
C ALA A 3 -11.96 9.81 16.73
N VAL A 4 -11.35 9.54 15.58
CA VAL A 4 -12.07 9.41 14.30
C VAL A 4 -11.75 8.11 13.58
N THR A 5 -10.47 7.80 13.41
CA THR A 5 -10.05 6.68 12.54
C THR A 5 -10.13 5.33 13.24
N TYR A 6 -9.54 5.21 14.43
CA TYR A 6 -9.54 3.94 15.16
C TYR A 6 -10.89 3.50 15.72
N PRO A 7 -11.81 4.42 16.10
CA PRO A 7 -13.18 4.04 16.50
C PRO A 7 -14.09 3.63 15.33
N ASP A 8 -13.69 3.87 14.06
CA ASP A 8 -14.45 3.38 12.91
C ASP A 8 -14.47 1.84 12.92
N GLU A 9 -15.67 1.25 12.91
CA GLU A 9 -15.87 -0.20 13.04
C GLU A 9 -15.18 -0.99 11.92
N ARG A 10 -15.11 -0.44 10.72
CA ARG A 10 -14.43 -1.05 9.56
C ARG A 10 -12.91 -1.11 9.78
N VAL A 11 -12.35 -0.02 10.32
CA VAL A 11 -10.92 0.06 10.68
C VAL A 11 -10.59 -0.91 11.81
N ALA A 12 -11.39 -0.90 12.89
CA ALA A 12 -11.18 -1.79 14.02
C ALA A 12 -11.23 -3.27 13.60
N LYS A 13 -12.25 -3.64 12.80
CA LYS A 13 -12.38 -4.99 12.24
C LYS A 13 -11.21 -5.35 11.33
N PHE A 14 -10.83 -4.45 10.43
CA PHE A 14 -9.72 -4.68 9.49
C PHE A 14 -8.40 -4.89 10.23
N LEU A 15 -8.09 -4.03 11.20
CA LEU A 15 -6.89 -4.15 12.02
C LEU A 15 -6.85 -5.46 12.80
N SER A 16 -7.94 -5.82 13.49
CA SER A 16 -7.99 -7.04 14.31
C SER A 16 -7.84 -8.33 13.51
N LEU A 17 -8.29 -8.34 12.25
CA LEU A 17 -8.21 -9.52 11.38
C LEU A 17 -6.86 -9.65 10.66
N ASN A 18 -6.13 -8.54 10.47
CA ASN A 18 -4.96 -8.51 9.59
C ASN A 18 -3.65 -8.18 10.30
N PHE A 19 -3.70 -7.62 11.51
CA PHE A 19 -2.53 -7.12 12.23
C PHE A 19 -2.61 -7.43 13.72
N VAL A 20 -1.50 -7.27 14.41
CA VAL A 20 -1.43 -7.14 15.86
C VAL A 20 -1.22 -5.66 16.17
N PRO A 21 -2.28 -4.88 16.44
CA PRO A 21 -2.16 -3.45 16.65
C PRO A 21 -1.53 -3.15 18.01
N VAL A 22 -0.51 -2.30 18.01
CA VAL A 22 0.17 -1.84 19.23
C VAL A 22 0.17 -0.32 19.23
N GLN A 23 -0.32 0.28 20.30
CA GLN A 23 -0.27 1.72 20.50
C GLN A 23 0.88 2.08 21.44
N ILE A 24 1.74 2.98 20.98
CA ILE A 24 2.87 3.50 21.76
C ILE A 24 2.64 5.00 21.98
N GLN A 25 2.70 5.42 23.24
CA GLN A 25 2.59 6.84 23.57
C GLN A 25 3.87 7.59 23.22
N SER A 26 3.73 8.82 22.73
CA SER A 26 4.86 9.71 22.38
C SER A 26 5.82 10.00 23.54
N ALA A 27 5.36 9.87 24.77
CA ALA A 27 6.20 9.98 25.97
C ALA A 27 7.22 8.82 26.12
N ASN A 28 7.04 7.70 25.40
CA ASN A 28 8.00 6.60 25.38
C ASN A 28 9.16 6.94 24.42
N THR A 29 10.09 7.74 24.89
CA THR A 29 11.23 8.24 24.09
C THR A 29 12.11 7.12 23.54
N ALA A 30 12.28 6.02 24.26
CA ALA A 30 13.07 4.88 23.80
C ALA A 30 12.48 4.24 22.55
N MET A 31 11.14 4.06 22.50
CA MET A 31 10.47 3.51 21.34
C MET A 31 10.41 4.51 20.19
N MET A 32 10.22 5.80 20.50
CA MET A 32 10.27 6.86 19.48
C MET A 32 11.62 6.89 18.77
N GLN A 33 12.72 6.79 19.52
CA GLN A 33 14.08 6.72 18.98
C GLN A 33 14.30 5.41 18.19
N ARG A 34 13.90 4.26 18.77
CA ARG A 34 14.08 2.95 18.13
C ARG A 34 13.46 2.90 16.73
N PHE A 35 12.28 3.48 16.57
CA PHE A 35 11.56 3.51 15.28
C PHE A 35 11.72 4.83 14.52
N ALA A 36 12.67 5.68 14.91
CA ALA A 36 12.94 6.97 14.27
C ALA A 36 11.67 7.82 14.05
N VAL A 37 10.78 7.86 15.06
CA VAL A 37 9.55 8.63 15.00
C VAL A 37 9.83 10.06 15.42
N THR A 38 9.69 11.00 14.51
CA THR A 38 9.93 12.43 14.73
C THR A 38 8.64 13.25 14.78
N TRP A 39 7.53 12.68 14.34
CA TRP A 39 6.22 13.32 14.30
C TRP A 39 5.12 12.36 14.74
N THR A 40 4.02 12.87 15.29
CA THR A 40 2.85 12.07 15.68
C THR A 40 1.56 12.63 15.09
N PRO A 41 0.65 11.77 14.67
CA PRO A 41 0.72 10.30 14.68
C PRO A 41 1.66 9.76 13.60
N THR A 42 2.36 8.67 13.88
CA THR A 42 3.10 7.87 12.91
C THR A 42 2.64 6.43 13.00
N LEU A 43 2.30 5.84 11.87
CA LEU A 43 1.97 4.44 11.71
C LEU A 43 3.18 3.70 11.11
N VAL A 44 3.57 2.59 11.72
CA VAL A 44 4.63 1.73 11.22
C VAL A 44 4.09 0.30 11.12
N VAL A 45 4.26 -0.34 9.97
CA VAL A 45 3.95 -1.76 9.77
C VAL A 45 5.25 -2.54 9.76
N LEU A 46 5.33 -3.51 10.66
CA LEU A 46 6.50 -4.36 10.85
C LEU A 46 6.12 -5.83 10.60
N ASP A 47 7.10 -6.63 10.17
CA ASP A 47 6.99 -8.08 10.20
C ASP A 47 7.42 -8.66 11.56
N LYS A 48 7.39 -9.99 11.68
CA LYS A 48 7.81 -10.70 12.89
C LYS A 48 9.28 -10.49 13.27
N ASP A 49 10.11 -10.10 12.31
CA ASP A 49 11.55 -9.83 12.50
C ASP A 49 11.82 -8.33 12.71
N LEU A 50 10.74 -7.54 12.93
CA LEU A 50 10.74 -6.08 13.14
C LEU A 50 11.29 -5.29 11.95
N ARG A 51 11.23 -5.85 10.74
CA ARG A 51 11.55 -5.11 9.52
C ARG A 51 10.36 -4.25 9.14
N GLU A 52 10.65 -3.00 8.81
CA GLU A 52 9.62 -2.05 8.38
C GLU A 52 9.21 -2.29 6.94
N HIS A 53 7.89 -2.43 6.72
CA HIS A 53 7.28 -2.59 5.40
C HIS A 53 6.45 -1.39 4.97
N TYR A 54 6.03 -0.57 5.93
CA TYR A 54 5.31 0.66 5.64
C TYR A 54 5.48 1.68 6.77
N ARG A 55 5.52 2.94 6.38
CA ARG A 55 5.48 4.09 7.28
C ARG A 55 4.53 5.13 6.74
N GLY A 56 3.59 5.55 7.57
CA GLY A 56 2.71 6.67 7.31
C GLY A 56 2.81 7.71 8.42
N VAL A 57 2.92 8.98 8.06
CA VAL A 57 3.05 10.09 9.00
C VAL A 57 1.85 11.02 8.85
N GLY A 58 1.27 11.44 9.97
CA GLY A 58 0.12 12.33 10.01
C GLY A 58 -1.21 11.61 10.15
N PHE A 59 -2.28 12.35 9.91
CA PHE A 59 -3.65 11.85 10.02
C PHE A 59 -4.04 11.04 8.78
N PHE A 60 -4.70 9.90 9.02
CA PHE A 60 -5.37 9.10 8.00
C PHE A 60 -6.87 9.08 8.27
N ALA A 61 -7.69 9.40 7.30
CA ALA A 61 -9.10 9.07 7.33
C ALA A 61 -9.29 7.54 7.29
N PRO A 62 -10.45 7.01 7.75
CA PRO A 62 -10.67 5.55 7.80
C PRO A 62 -10.34 4.81 6.50
N ASP A 63 -10.85 5.27 5.37
CA ASP A 63 -10.62 4.62 4.07
C ASP A 63 -9.15 4.75 3.62
N ASP A 64 -8.51 5.88 3.89
CA ASP A 64 -7.10 6.08 3.56
C ASP A 64 -6.20 5.14 4.37
N LEU A 65 -6.54 4.90 5.64
CA LEU A 65 -5.81 3.97 6.48
C LEU A 65 -5.94 2.54 5.96
N ILE A 66 -7.15 2.07 5.66
CA ILE A 66 -7.37 0.72 5.16
C ILE A 66 -6.67 0.52 3.81
N ALA A 67 -6.81 1.49 2.89
CA ALA A 67 -6.13 1.43 1.60
C ALA A 67 -4.60 1.36 1.74
N ALA A 68 -4.01 2.20 2.62
CA ALA A 68 -2.58 2.21 2.88
C ALA A 68 -2.08 0.88 3.47
N LEU A 69 -2.86 0.27 4.36
CA LEU A 69 -2.51 -1.00 4.98
C LEU A 69 -2.67 -2.19 4.01
N LEU A 70 -3.67 -2.18 3.14
CA LEU A 70 -3.79 -3.14 2.04
C LEU A 70 -2.59 -3.04 1.10
N MET A 71 -2.19 -1.81 0.73
CA MET A 71 -0.98 -1.58 -0.06
C MET A 71 0.28 -2.12 0.63
N ALA A 72 0.42 -1.89 1.94
CA ALA A 72 1.55 -2.41 2.72
C ALA A 72 1.61 -3.94 2.67
N LYS A 73 0.47 -4.62 2.86
CA LYS A 73 0.36 -6.08 2.73
C LYS A 73 0.69 -6.56 1.32
N GLY A 74 0.14 -5.90 0.31
CA GLY A 74 0.39 -6.25 -1.10
C GLY A 74 1.86 -6.14 -1.48
N LYS A 75 2.54 -5.07 -1.06
CA LYS A 75 3.98 -4.90 -1.30
C LYS A 75 4.82 -5.93 -0.53
N TRP A 76 4.45 -6.25 0.71
CA TRP A 76 5.10 -7.30 1.46
C TRP A 76 4.95 -8.66 0.77
N ALA A 77 3.74 -9.02 0.34
CA ALA A 77 3.47 -10.26 -0.40
C ALA A 77 4.27 -10.31 -1.71
N LEU A 78 4.34 -9.19 -2.45
CA LEU A 78 5.15 -9.09 -3.67
C LEU A 78 6.64 -9.30 -3.39
N GLY A 79 7.15 -8.71 -2.31
CA GLY A 79 8.57 -8.83 -1.90
C GLY A 79 8.95 -10.20 -1.33
N THR A 80 7.97 -11.02 -0.96
CA THR A 80 8.14 -12.39 -0.45
C THR A 80 7.69 -13.45 -1.45
N ASP A 81 7.61 -13.09 -2.74
CA ASP A 81 7.24 -13.96 -3.87
C ASP A 81 5.83 -14.58 -3.79
N GLN A 82 4.95 -14.01 -2.96
CA GLN A 82 3.53 -14.38 -2.85
C GLN A 82 2.70 -13.60 -3.88
N PHE A 83 3.01 -13.79 -5.16
CA PHE A 83 2.48 -12.94 -6.24
C PHE A 83 0.96 -13.03 -6.42
N VAL A 84 0.36 -14.19 -6.15
CA VAL A 84 -1.10 -14.38 -6.24
C VAL A 84 -1.81 -13.59 -5.15
N GLU A 85 -1.30 -13.62 -3.93
CA GLU A 85 -1.82 -12.82 -2.81
C GLU A 85 -1.61 -11.33 -3.05
N ALA A 86 -0.42 -10.92 -3.49
CA ALA A 86 -0.12 -9.53 -3.83
C ALA A 86 -1.11 -8.99 -4.86
N ARG A 87 -1.37 -9.77 -5.92
CA ARG A 87 -2.33 -9.42 -6.95
C ARG A 87 -3.74 -9.19 -6.39
N ALA A 88 -4.25 -10.12 -5.56
CA ALA A 88 -5.57 -10.00 -4.95
C ALA A 88 -5.70 -8.75 -4.08
N LEU A 89 -4.67 -8.43 -3.28
CA LEU A 89 -4.64 -7.22 -2.43
C LEU A 89 -4.64 -5.93 -3.26
N PHE A 90 -3.89 -5.87 -4.36
CA PHE A 90 -3.91 -4.69 -5.23
C PHE A 90 -5.24 -4.55 -5.98
N GLU A 91 -5.83 -5.64 -6.44
CA GLU A 91 -7.18 -5.64 -7.06
C GLU A 91 -8.25 -5.16 -6.06
N GLU A 92 -8.14 -5.53 -4.76
CA GLU A 92 -9.01 -5.03 -3.70
C GLU A 92 -8.89 -3.51 -3.53
N VAL A 93 -7.67 -2.96 -3.47
CA VAL A 93 -7.48 -1.49 -3.38
C VAL A 93 -8.11 -0.77 -4.56
N ILE A 94 -7.89 -1.26 -5.79
CA ILE A 94 -8.40 -0.63 -7.01
C ILE A 94 -9.94 -0.63 -7.04
N SER A 95 -10.57 -1.71 -6.58
CA SER A 95 -12.02 -1.86 -6.59
C SER A 95 -12.72 -1.11 -5.46
N ALA A 96 -12.15 -1.16 -4.25
CA ALA A 96 -12.75 -0.56 -3.06
C ALA A 96 -12.48 0.95 -2.96
N TYR A 97 -11.36 1.44 -3.51
CA TYR A 97 -10.90 2.81 -3.37
C TYR A 97 -10.48 3.45 -4.71
N PRO A 98 -11.32 3.40 -5.77
CA PRO A 98 -10.94 3.76 -7.13
C PRO A 98 -10.50 5.21 -7.32
N GLU A 99 -10.97 6.12 -6.45
CA GLU A 99 -10.69 7.57 -6.50
C GLU A 99 -9.53 8.00 -5.58
N LYS A 100 -8.90 7.05 -4.86
CA LYS A 100 -7.80 7.36 -3.98
C LYS A 100 -6.46 7.27 -4.72
N ASP A 101 -5.47 8.03 -4.28
CA ASP A 101 -4.10 7.96 -4.81
C ASP A 101 -3.51 6.53 -4.73
N ALA A 102 -3.93 5.77 -3.71
CA ALA A 102 -3.58 4.37 -3.54
C ALA A 102 -4.00 3.49 -4.73
N ALA A 103 -5.07 3.83 -5.45
CA ALA A 103 -5.51 3.05 -6.62
C ALA A 103 -4.51 3.12 -7.78
N ALA A 104 -3.89 4.28 -8.02
CA ALA A 104 -2.85 4.41 -9.04
C ALA A 104 -1.58 3.61 -8.66
N GLU A 105 -1.20 3.66 -7.39
CA GLU A 105 -0.09 2.86 -6.86
C GLU A 105 -0.40 1.35 -6.97
N ALA A 106 -1.60 0.94 -6.55
CA ALA A 106 -2.04 -0.45 -6.63
C ALA A 106 -2.05 -0.98 -8.08
N LEU A 107 -2.50 -0.16 -9.02
CA LEU A 107 -2.51 -0.51 -10.44
C LEU A 107 -1.08 -0.74 -10.98
N PHE A 108 -0.13 0.11 -10.59
CA PHE A 108 1.28 -0.07 -10.96
C PHE A 108 1.82 -1.42 -10.45
N PHE A 109 1.65 -1.70 -9.15
CA PHE A 109 2.15 -2.94 -8.54
C PHE A 109 1.37 -4.18 -9.00
N LEU A 110 0.09 -4.05 -9.36
CA LEU A 110 -0.69 -5.12 -9.97
C LEU A 110 -0.07 -5.57 -11.31
N GLY A 111 0.37 -4.64 -12.13
CA GLY A 111 1.07 -4.95 -13.37
C GLY A 111 2.37 -5.71 -13.12
N VAL A 112 3.14 -5.28 -12.11
CA VAL A 112 4.37 -5.97 -11.69
C VAL A 112 4.06 -7.38 -11.19
N ALA A 113 3.04 -7.56 -10.34
CA ALA A 113 2.64 -8.88 -9.85
C ALA A 113 2.22 -9.83 -10.98
N LYS A 114 1.43 -9.34 -11.93
CA LYS A 114 1.05 -10.10 -13.14
C LYS A 114 2.26 -10.52 -13.97
N TYR A 115 3.20 -9.62 -14.17
CA TYR A 115 4.46 -9.92 -14.86
C TYR A 115 5.27 -11.01 -14.13
N LYS A 116 5.38 -10.92 -12.81
CA LYS A 116 6.11 -11.90 -12.01
C LYS A 116 5.53 -13.31 -12.11
N VAL A 117 4.21 -13.45 -12.25
CA VAL A 117 3.53 -14.74 -12.43
C VAL A 117 3.71 -15.27 -13.84
N SER A 118 3.52 -14.43 -14.86
CA SER A 118 3.46 -14.86 -16.27
C SER A 118 4.81 -14.87 -16.98
N HIS A 119 5.78 -14.06 -16.51
CA HIS A 119 7.00 -13.69 -17.22
C HIS A 119 6.76 -13.05 -18.61
N ASP A 120 5.50 -12.68 -18.91
CA ASP A 120 5.13 -11.94 -20.11
C ASP A 120 5.13 -10.43 -19.79
N PRO A 121 5.86 -9.59 -20.54
CA PRO A 121 5.89 -8.15 -20.29
C PRO A 121 4.61 -7.40 -20.71
N LYS A 122 3.69 -8.04 -21.44
CA LYS A 122 2.44 -7.40 -21.88
C LYS A 122 1.62 -6.77 -20.74
N PRO A 123 1.44 -7.39 -19.56
CA PRO A 123 0.76 -6.77 -18.43
C PRO A 123 1.33 -5.42 -18.00
N LEU A 124 2.64 -5.22 -18.11
CA LEU A 124 3.27 -3.95 -17.77
C LEU A 124 2.86 -2.84 -18.74
N ARG A 125 2.81 -3.13 -20.04
CA ARG A 125 2.31 -2.19 -21.04
C ARG A 125 0.84 -1.85 -20.81
N GLN A 126 0.00 -2.85 -20.59
CA GLN A 126 -1.43 -2.65 -20.29
C GLN A 126 -1.60 -1.77 -19.05
N THR A 127 -0.79 -1.98 -18.02
CA THR A 127 -0.76 -1.14 -16.81
C THR A 127 -0.45 0.31 -17.12
N TYR A 128 0.54 0.59 -17.97
CA TYR A 128 0.83 1.96 -18.40
C TYR A 128 -0.36 2.60 -19.12
N GLU A 129 -0.98 1.88 -20.04
CA GLU A 129 -2.14 2.39 -20.79
C GLU A 129 -3.32 2.70 -19.86
N GLU A 130 -3.60 1.83 -18.89
CA GLU A 130 -4.66 2.03 -17.89
C GLU A 130 -4.33 3.18 -16.91
N LEU A 131 -3.10 3.26 -16.42
CA LEU A 131 -2.63 4.38 -15.59
C LEU A 131 -2.78 5.71 -16.32
N LYS A 132 -2.38 5.76 -17.58
CA LYS A 132 -2.49 6.96 -18.41
C LYS A 132 -3.93 7.39 -18.63
N ALA A 133 -4.85 6.43 -18.79
CA ALA A 133 -6.26 6.71 -18.98
C ALA A 133 -6.96 7.19 -17.71
N ARG A 134 -6.70 6.54 -16.58
CA ARG A 134 -7.40 6.78 -15.30
C ARG A 134 -6.70 7.83 -14.41
N PHE A 135 -5.38 7.86 -14.41
CA PHE A 135 -4.56 8.66 -13.50
C PHE A 135 -3.43 9.42 -14.22
N PRO A 136 -3.77 10.24 -15.26
CA PRO A 136 -2.76 10.83 -16.15
C PRO A 136 -1.72 11.73 -15.43
N GLN A 137 -2.08 12.32 -14.28
CA GLN A 137 -1.21 13.20 -13.51
C GLN A 137 -0.46 12.48 -12.39
N SER A 138 -0.73 11.21 -12.14
CA SER A 138 -0.11 10.45 -11.07
C SER A 138 1.39 10.27 -11.29
N THR A 139 2.14 10.26 -10.18
CA THR A 139 3.57 9.91 -10.19
C THR A 139 3.78 8.47 -10.68
N TRP A 140 2.83 7.57 -10.42
CA TRP A 140 2.87 6.18 -10.86
C TRP A 140 2.75 6.05 -12.39
N THR A 141 1.95 6.92 -13.02
CA THR A 141 1.88 7.01 -14.48
C THR A 141 3.22 7.44 -15.07
N LYS A 142 3.88 8.41 -14.44
CA LYS A 142 5.22 8.85 -14.88
C LYS A 142 6.26 7.76 -14.67
N GLN A 143 6.19 7.01 -13.57
CA GLN A 143 7.10 5.88 -13.32
C GLN A 143 6.88 4.73 -14.32
N ALA A 144 5.65 4.50 -14.77
CA ALA A 144 5.32 3.47 -15.74
C ALA A 144 5.63 3.86 -17.20
N ASP A 145 6.06 5.11 -17.50
CA ASP A 145 6.20 5.61 -18.88
C ASP A 145 7.12 4.74 -19.75
N HIS A 146 8.16 4.16 -19.18
CA HIS A 146 9.05 3.27 -19.91
C HIS A 146 8.37 1.96 -20.39
N TYR A 147 7.27 1.55 -19.79
CA TYR A 147 6.51 0.36 -20.20
C TYR A 147 5.83 0.54 -21.58
N ARG A 148 5.64 1.78 -22.05
CA ARG A 148 5.13 2.06 -23.41
C ARG A 148 6.00 1.51 -24.53
N LEU A 149 7.27 1.21 -24.24
CA LEU A 149 8.23 0.68 -25.22
C LEU A 149 8.14 -0.85 -25.37
N ILE A 150 7.42 -1.53 -24.49
CA ILE A 150 7.23 -2.98 -24.55
C ILE A 150 6.41 -3.37 -25.79
N GLY A 151 6.94 -4.27 -26.60
CA GLY A 151 6.27 -4.79 -27.80
C GLY A 151 6.31 -3.86 -29.01
N LYS A 152 7.23 -2.89 -29.04
CA LYS A 152 7.57 -2.13 -30.26
C LYS A 152 8.65 -2.84 -31.06
#